data_d481b55f84e7d2ac5c055e2d8db711cf
#
_entry.id   d481b55f84e7d2ac5c055e2d8db711cf
#
_cell.length_a   1.000
_cell.length_b   1.000
_cell.length_c   1.000
_cell.angle_alpha   90.00
_cell.angle_beta   90.00
_cell.angle_gamma   90.00
#
_symmetry.space_group_name_H-M   'P 1'
#
loop_
_entity.id
_entity.type
_entity.pdbx_description
1 polymer ?
#
loop_
_entity_poly.entity_id
_entity_poly.type
_entity_poly.pdbx_seq_one_letter_code
_entity_poly.pdbx_strand_id
1 'polypeptide(L)'
;RRELPPDRRITVVSADLTAALLAPGSAADVELMPRDQITVFDLESGRERVIKPLLDEMRLQARIDRPTELVRVAGRVRVPGEYPLEPNMKVSDLLRAGGSLSDAAYGGEAELTRFIVGGDGARKTELLKIDLAAVLAGDTAANVSLQPFDLFNVKEIPSWAQKEEVVLEGEVKFPGTYPITRGETLRSVLSRAGGITDLAFPEGAAFTREDLRERAQEPLDVLAT
;
A
#
# COMPACT_ATOMS: atom_id res chain seq x y z
N ARG A 1 5.49 -23.25 -4.94
CA ARG A 1 6.55 -23.74 -4.06
C ARG A 1 7.29 -24.85 -4.78
N ARG A 2 8.61 -24.75 -4.81
CA ARG A 2 9.52 -25.74 -5.42
C ARG A 2 10.64 -26.07 -4.46
N GLU A 3 11.02 -27.34 -4.40
CA GLU A 3 12.17 -27.79 -3.63
C GLU A 3 13.37 -28.01 -4.56
N LEU A 4 14.45 -27.25 -4.33
CA LEU A 4 15.67 -27.37 -5.13
C LEU A 4 16.62 -28.40 -4.56
N PRO A 5 17.17 -29.36 -5.36
CA PRO A 5 18.23 -30.24 -4.93
C PRO A 5 19.54 -29.47 -4.73
N PRO A 6 20.51 -30.01 -3.93
CA PRO A 6 20.43 -31.27 -3.19
C PRO A 6 19.77 -31.16 -1.81
N ASP A 7 19.64 -29.96 -1.24
CA ASP A 7 19.31 -29.68 0.16
C ASP A 7 17.81 -29.40 0.39
N ARG A 8 16.98 -29.63 -0.62
CA ARG A 8 15.53 -29.35 -0.61
C ARG A 8 15.18 -27.92 -0.23
N ARG A 9 16.01 -26.97 -0.63
CA ARG A 9 15.72 -25.57 -0.41
C ARG A 9 14.41 -25.18 -1.08
N ILE A 10 13.59 -24.46 -0.31
CA ILE A 10 12.32 -23.95 -0.82
C ILE A 10 12.58 -22.66 -1.60
N THR A 11 12.10 -22.63 -2.82
CA THR A 11 11.96 -21.42 -3.62
C THR A 11 10.50 -21.26 -4.06
N VAL A 12 10.14 -20.05 -4.38
CA VAL A 12 8.80 -19.71 -4.89
C VAL A 12 8.94 -19.21 -6.31
N VAL A 13 8.00 -19.58 -7.14
CA VAL A 13 7.87 -19.08 -8.51
C VAL A 13 6.42 -18.69 -8.70
N SER A 14 6.18 -17.43 -8.98
CA SER A 14 4.84 -16.94 -9.35
C SER A 14 4.58 -17.25 -10.83
N ALA A 15 3.35 -17.62 -11.13
CA ALA A 15 2.89 -17.84 -12.49
C ALA A 15 1.61 -17.03 -12.73
N ASP A 16 1.52 -16.39 -13.88
CA ASP A 16 0.28 -15.80 -14.36
C ASP A 16 -0.49 -16.89 -15.12
N LEU A 17 -1.49 -17.48 -14.46
CA LEU A 17 -2.28 -18.56 -15.05
C LEU A 17 -3.04 -18.11 -16.29
N THR A 18 -3.50 -16.86 -16.33
CA THR A 18 -4.20 -16.33 -17.50
C THR A 18 -3.27 -16.24 -18.69
N ALA A 19 -2.08 -15.66 -18.49
CA ALA A 19 -1.07 -15.56 -19.53
C ALA A 19 -0.57 -16.95 -20.00
N ALA A 20 -0.37 -17.89 -19.07
CA ALA A 20 0.05 -19.26 -19.37
C ALA A 20 -1.00 -20.00 -20.21
N LEU A 21 -2.30 -19.86 -19.88
CA LEU A 21 -3.39 -20.50 -20.61
C LEU A 21 -3.61 -19.88 -22.01
N LEU A 22 -3.40 -18.57 -22.13
CA LEU A 22 -3.57 -17.87 -23.42
C LEU A 22 -2.38 -18.09 -24.37
N ALA A 23 -1.18 -18.31 -23.84
CA ALA A 23 0.04 -18.50 -24.64
C ALA A 23 0.85 -19.71 -24.12
N PRO A 24 0.39 -20.94 -24.41
CA PRO A 24 1.12 -22.15 -24.03
C PRO A 24 2.55 -22.18 -24.60
N GLY A 25 3.52 -22.58 -23.77
CA GLY A 25 4.95 -22.61 -24.12
C GLY A 25 5.64 -21.25 -24.10
N SER A 26 4.97 -20.19 -23.67
CA SER A 26 5.60 -18.89 -23.42
C SER A 26 6.36 -18.87 -22.08
N ALA A 27 7.07 -17.78 -21.80
CA ALA A 27 7.75 -17.58 -20.51
C ALA A 27 6.78 -17.56 -19.30
N ALA A 28 5.49 -17.30 -19.52
CA ALA A 28 4.46 -17.36 -18.48
C ALA A 28 4.01 -18.81 -18.18
N ASP A 29 4.21 -19.73 -19.11
CA ASP A 29 3.91 -21.16 -18.96
C ASP A 29 5.08 -21.85 -18.30
N VAL A 30 5.11 -21.79 -16.96
CA VAL A 30 6.23 -22.27 -16.14
C VAL A 30 6.33 -23.79 -16.20
N GLU A 31 7.51 -24.30 -16.59
CA GLU A 31 7.80 -25.73 -16.56
C GLU A 31 7.70 -26.29 -15.14
N LEU A 32 6.91 -27.35 -14.97
CA LEU A 32 6.70 -28.00 -13.69
C LEU A 32 7.78 -29.05 -13.41
N MET A 33 8.22 -29.10 -12.16
CA MET A 33 9.16 -30.10 -11.68
C MET A 33 8.47 -31.09 -10.73
N PRO A 34 8.99 -32.32 -10.60
CA PRO A 34 8.50 -33.28 -9.61
C PRO A 34 8.49 -32.65 -8.20
N ARG A 35 7.38 -32.82 -7.47
CA ARG A 35 7.13 -32.28 -6.14
C ARG A 35 6.83 -30.77 -6.08
N ASP A 36 6.64 -30.10 -7.20
CA ASP A 36 6.07 -28.75 -7.17
C ASP A 36 4.69 -28.76 -6.52
N GLN A 37 4.47 -27.79 -5.64
CA GLN A 37 3.15 -27.52 -5.06
C GLN A 37 2.61 -26.25 -5.67
N ILE A 38 1.47 -26.35 -6.34
CA ILE A 38 0.78 -25.22 -6.96
C ILE A 38 -0.35 -24.79 -6.03
N THR A 39 -0.37 -23.51 -5.69
CA THR A 39 -1.45 -22.93 -4.89
C THR A 39 -2.06 -21.78 -5.69
N VAL A 40 -3.35 -21.84 -5.89
CA VAL A 40 -4.13 -20.78 -6.51
C VAL A 40 -4.88 -20.06 -5.40
N PHE A 41 -4.70 -18.75 -5.31
CA PHE A 41 -5.33 -17.92 -4.26
C PHE A 41 -6.60 -17.28 -4.79
N ASP A 42 -7.55 -17.02 -3.90
CA ASP A 42 -8.57 -16.02 -4.12
C ASP A 42 -7.99 -14.60 -3.87
N LEU A 43 -8.69 -13.57 -4.36
CA LEU A 43 -8.23 -12.19 -4.24
C LEU A 43 -8.34 -11.64 -2.80
N GLU A 44 -9.16 -12.23 -1.93
CA GLU A 44 -9.57 -11.58 -0.69
C GLU A 44 -8.99 -12.22 0.58
N SER A 45 -8.86 -13.53 0.69
CA SER A 45 -8.62 -14.15 1.99
C SER A 45 -7.54 -15.23 2.07
N GLY A 46 -7.16 -15.83 0.95
CA GLY A 46 -6.33 -17.04 0.95
C GLY A 46 -4.82 -16.80 1.06
N ARG A 47 -4.36 -15.63 0.65
CA ARG A 47 -2.94 -15.38 0.40
C ARG A 47 -2.10 -15.38 1.68
N GLU A 48 -2.51 -14.67 2.70
CA GLU A 48 -1.76 -14.56 3.95
C GLU A 48 -1.61 -15.92 4.66
N ARG A 49 -2.68 -16.73 4.67
CA ARG A 49 -2.68 -18.05 5.31
C ARG A 49 -1.67 -19.02 4.70
N VAL A 50 -1.39 -18.88 3.41
CA VAL A 50 -0.46 -19.78 2.70
C VAL A 50 0.95 -19.20 2.68
N ILE A 51 1.10 -17.90 2.53
CA ILE A 51 2.41 -17.25 2.48
C ILE A 51 3.10 -17.32 3.83
N LYS A 52 2.42 -17.06 4.95
CA LYS A 52 3.03 -17.06 6.28
C LYS A 52 3.72 -18.37 6.66
N PRO A 53 3.08 -19.56 6.57
CA PRO A 53 3.75 -20.82 6.84
C PRO A 53 4.95 -21.06 5.92
N LEU A 54 4.84 -20.68 4.64
CA LEU A 54 5.92 -20.80 3.67
C LEU A 54 7.12 -19.93 4.04
N LEU A 55 6.90 -18.69 4.47
CA LEU A 55 7.96 -17.80 4.96
C LEU A 55 8.64 -18.37 6.21
N ASP A 56 7.87 -18.98 7.10
CA ASP A 56 8.40 -19.59 8.32
C ASP A 56 9.27 -20.82 7.97
N GLU A 57 8.87 -21.66 7.02
CA GLU A 57 9.72 -22.75 6.49
C GLU A 57 11.02 -22.20 5.85
N MET A 58 10.93 -21.13 5.06
CA MET A 58 12.11 -20.51 4.44
C MET A 58 13.07 -19.93 5.49
N ARG A 59 12.55 -19.33 6.57
CA ARG A 59 13.35 -18.83 7.68
C ARG A 59 14.10 -19.95 8.41
N LEU A 60 13.46 -21.13 8.60
CA LEU A 60 14.09 -22.30 9.21
C LEU A 60 15.23 -22.85 8.36
N GLN A 61 15.21 -22.65 7.04
CA GLN A 61 16.26 -23.07 6.12
C GLN A 61 17.39 -22.04 5.97
N ALA A 62 17.27 -20.85 6.57
CA ALA A 62 18.28 -19.82 6.49
C ALA A 62 19.57 -20.19 7.22
N ARG A 63 20.72 -19.82 6.63
CA ARG A 63 22.06 -19.98 7.20
C ARG A 63 22.84 -18.68 7.05
N ILE A 64 23.96 -18.57 7.77
CA ILE A 64 24.82 -17.37 7.72
C ILE A 64 25.35 -17.12 6.30
N ASP A 65 25.69 -18.18 5.57
CA ASP A 65 26.15 -18.13 4.18
C ASP A 65 25.02 -18.00 3.15
N ARG A 66 23.77 -18.21 3.60
CA ARG A 66 22.55 -18.14 2.77
C ARG A 66 21.41 -17.52 3.54
N PRO A 67 21.27 -16.20 3.50
CA PRO A 67 20.19 -15.53 4.21
C PRO A 67 18.81 -15.91 3.65
N THR A 68 17.78 -15.65 4.42
CA THR A 68 16.40 -15.87 3.98
C THR A 68 16.10 -14.97 2.78
N GLU A 69 15.59 -15.55 1.71
CA GLU A 69 15.19 -14.82 0.50
C GLU A 69 13.79 -14.24 0.68
N LEU A 70 13.71 -13.12 1.39
CA LEU A 70 12.49 -12.37 1.67
C LEU A 70 12.63 -10.93 1.22
N VAL A 71 11.51 -10.37 0.79
CA VAL A 71 11.32 -8.95 0.50
C VAL A 71 10.05 -8.45 1.19
N ARG A 72 9.95 -7.16 1.41
CA ARG A 72 8.81 -6.56 2.08
C ARG A 72 8.21 -5.44 1.23
N VAL A 73 6.89 -5.40 1.16
CA VAL A 73 6.15 -4.25 0.62
C VAL A 73 5.34 -3.61 1.73
N ALA A 74 5.38 -2.29 1.78
CA ALA A 74 4.70 -1.48 2.79
C ALA A 74 3.98 -0.29 2.15
N GLY A 75 3.20 0.43 2.96
CA GLY A 75 2.46 1.60 2.53
C GLY A 75 1.16 1.25 1.80
N ARG A 76 0.84 2.01 0.76
CA ARG A 76 -0.47 1.97 0.10
C ARG A 76 -0.55 0.94 -1.03
N VAL A 77 -0.29 -0.32 -0.69
CA VAL A 77 -0.62 -1.50 -1.51
C VAL A 77 -1.81 -2.23 -0.88
N ARG A 78 -2.50 -3.07 -1.63
CA ARG A 78 -3.70 -3.77 -1.13
C ARG A 78 -3.37 -4.76 -0.01
N VAL A 79 -2.27 -5.48 -0.14
CA VAL A 79 -1.82 -6.46 0.85
C VAL A 79 -0.36 -6.17 1.22
N PRO A 80 -0.10 -5.25 2.16
CA PRO A 80 1.25 -5.03 2.67
C PRO A 80 1.73 -6.23 3.48
N GLY A 81 3.04 -6.51 3.43
CA GLY A 81 3.61 -7.63 4.17
C GLY A 81 4.94 -8.10 3.61
N GLU A 82 5.37 -9.27 4.09
CA GLU A 82 6.56 -9.96 3.62
C GLU A 82 6.20 -10.97 2.55
N TYR A 83 7.09 -11.09 1.57
CA TYR A 83 6.92 -11.98 0.43
C TYR A 83 8.21 -12.75 0.15
N PRO A 84 8.13 -13.97 -0.37
CA PRO A 84 9.31 -14.67 -0.85
C PRO A 84 9.98 -13.87 -1.95
N LEU A 85 11.29 -13.76 -1.92
CA LEU A 85 12.06 -13.26 -3.04
C LEU A 85 12.21 -14.36 -4.08
N GLU A 86 11.62 -14.13 -5.24
CA GLU A 86 11.71 -15.05 -6.38
C GLU A 86 12.98 -14.78 -7.21
N PRO A 87 13.49 -15.80 -7.95
CA PRO A 87 14.58 -15.58 -8.89
C PRO A 87 14.25 -14.45 -9.88
N ASN A 88 15.15 -13.47 -10.01
CA ASN A 88 15.02 -12.31 -10.89
C ASN A 88 13.79 -11.40 -10.59
N MET A 89 13.24 -11.49 -9.39
CA MET A 89 12.10 -10.68 -8.96
C MET A 89 12.41 -9.18 -9.06
N LYS A 90 11.48 -8.42 -9.60
CA LYS A 90 11.55 -6.97 -9.75
C LYS A 90 10.47 -6.27 -8.92
N VAL A 91 10.55 -4.95 -8.84
CA VAL A 91 9.56 -4.12 -8.13
C VAL A 91 8.14 -4.37 -8.63
N SER A 92 7.94 -4.50 -9.95
CA SER A 92 6.62 -4.81 -10.53
C SER A 92 6.06 -6.15 -10.05
N ASP A 93 6.93 -7.15 -9.88
CA ASP A 93 6.51 -8.48 -9.40
C ASP A 93 6.09 -8.43 -7.94
N LEU A 94 6.83 -7.67 -7.10
CA LEU A 94 6.47 -7.45 -5.71
C LEU A 94 5.16 -6.66 -5.58
N LEU A 95 4.94 -5.64 -6.41
CA LEU A 95 3.66 -4.93 -6.46
C LEU A 95 2.50 -5.87 -6.80
N ARG A 96 2.67 -6.72 -7.83
CA ARG A 96 1.68 -7.73 -8.18
C ARG A 96 1.46 -8.71 -7.03
N ALA A 97 2.53 -9.15 -6.37
CA ALA A 97 2.46 -9.98 -5.18
C ALA A 97 1.69 -9.32 -4.04
N GLY A 98 1.85 -8.02 -3.81
CA GLY A 98 1.10 -7.21 -2.84
C GLY A 98 -0.32 -6.83 -3.27
N GLY A 99 -0.84 -7.39 -4.37
CA GLY A 99 -2.20 -7.12 -4.85
C GLY A 99 -2.33 -5.78 -5.58
N SER A 100 -1.21 -5.16 -6.02
CA SER A 100 -1.16 -3.86 -6.68
C SER A 100 -1.42 -2.68 -5.73
N LEU A 101 -1.57 -1.50 -6.27
CA LEU A 101 -1.80 -0.27 -5.52
C LEU A 101 -3.19 -0.22 -4.91
N SER A 102 -3.32 0.40 -3.74
CA SER A 102 -4.62 0.80 -3.18
C SER A 102 -5.04 2.16 -3.76
N ASP A 103 -6.32 2.53 -3.56
CA ASP A 103 -6.89 3.77 -4.11
C ASP A 103 -6.21 5.04 -3.59
N ALA A 104 -5.68 4.98 -2.36
CA ALA A 104 -4.94 6.09 -1.75
C ALA A 104 -3.46 6.13 -2.12
N ALA A 105 -2.99 5.26 -3.01
CA ALA A 105 -1.58 5.16 -3.37
C ALA A 105 -1.12 6.34 -4.23
N TYR A 106 0.00 6.97 -3.85
CA TYR A 106 0.65 7.96 -4.68
C TYR A 106 1.40 7.28 -5.82
N GLY A 107 0.95 7.51 -7.04
CA GLY A 107 1.46 6.85 -8.25
C GLY A 107 2.75 7.45 -8.83
N GLY A 108 3.38 8.43 -8.18
CA GLY A 108 4.60 9.06 -8.67
C GLY A 108 5.86 8.36 -8.18
N GLU A 109 6.45 8.84 -7.07
CA GLU A 109 7.68 8.31 -6.50
C GLU A 109 7.40 7.37 -5.33
N ALA A 110 7.94 6.16 -5.38
CA ALA A 110 8.02 5.22 -4.26
C ALA A 110 9.48 5.10 -3.78
N GLU A 111 9.69 4.42 -2.66
CA GLU A 111 11.00 4.27 -2.03
C GLU A 111 11.35 2.80 -1.84
N LEU A 112 12.55 2.41 -2.27
CA LEU A 112 13.13 1.10 -2.01
C LEU A 112 14.29 1.26 -1.04
N THR A 113 14.15 0.71 0.16
CA THR A 113 15.21 0.64 1.16
C THR A 113 15.94 -0.68 1.02
N ARG A 114 17.23 -0.62 0.75
CA ARG A 114 18.11 -1.77 0.61
C ARG A 114 19.11 -1.82 1.74
N PHE A 115 19.33 -3.01 2.28
CA PHE A 115 20.28 -3.23 3.35
C PHE A 115 21.49 -3.98 2.83
N ILE A 116 22.65 -3.32 2.83
CA ILE A 116 23.92 -3.89 2.39
C ILE A 116 24.76 -4.20 3.61
N VAL A 117 25.20 -5.45 3.74
CA VAL A 117 26.16 -5.83 4.78
C VAL A 117 27.56 -5.73 4.17
N GLY A 118 28.37 -4.79 4.67
CA GLY A 118 29.76 -4.63 4.25
C GLY A 118 30.63 -5.79 4.71
N GLY A 119 31.81 -5.93 4.09
CA GLY A 119 32.80 -6.95 4.51
C GLY A 119 33.34 -6.76 5.93
N ASP A 120 33.12 -5.60 6.52
CA ASP A 120 33.40 -5.24 7.93
C ASP A 120 32.30 -5.63 8.90
N GLY A 121 31.22 -6.27 8.40
CA GLY A 121 30.02 -6.60 9.17
C GLY A 121 29.10 -5.42 9.47
N ALA A 122 29.44 -4.21 9.01
CA ALA A 122 28.58 -3.05 9.19
C ALA A 122 27.40 -3.10 8.20
N ARG A 123 26.20 -2.81 8.69
CA ARG A 123 24.98 -2.69 7.88
C ARG A 123 24.87 -1.25 7.36
N LYS A 124 24.87 -1.10 6.06
CA LYS A 124 24.57 0.16 5.38
C LYS A 124 23.14 0.12 4.84
N THR A 125 22.49 1.27 4.86
CA THR A 125 21.17 1.46 4.27
C THR A 125 21.33 2.32 3.03
N GLU A 126 20.82 1.84 1.92
CA GLU A 126 20.71 2.56 0.66
C GLU A 126 19.24 2.85 0.38
N LEU A 127 18.93 4.10 0.03
CA LEU A 127 17.59 4.54 -0.35
C LEU A 127 17.57 4.81 -1.84
N LEU A 128 16.77 4.03 -2.56
CA LEU A 128 16.55 4.20 -4.00
C LEU A 128 15.16 4.78 -4.23
N LYS A 129 15.11 5.82 -5.03
CA LYS A 129 13.84 6.39 -5.51
C LYS A 129 13.40 5.62 -6.74
N ILE A 130 12.16 5.17 -6.73
CA ILE A 130 11.56 4.39 -7.81
C ILE A 130 10.45 5.23 -8.44
N ASP A 131 10.58 5.49 -9.74
CA ASP A 131 9.49 6.07 -10.52
C ASP A 131 8.40 5.01 -10.72
N LEU A 132 7.37 5.09 -9.88
CA LEU A 132 6.28 4.11 -9.86
C LEU A 132 5.45 4.19 -11.13
N ALA A 133 5.25 5.38 -11.67
CA ALA A 133 4.50 5.57 -12.92
C ALA A 133 5.22 4.89 -14.10
N ALA A 134 6.54 5.05 -14.20
CA ALA A 134 7.35 4.38 -15.22
C ALA A 134 7.33 2.85 -15.06
N VAL A 135 7.44 2.32 -13.82
CA VAL A 135 7.33 0.88 -13.53
C VAL A 135 5.99 0.33 -14.00
N LEU A 136 4.89 1.03 -13.70
CA LEU A 136 3.53 0.62 -14.09
C LEU A 136 3.30 0.72 -15.61
N ALA A 137 4.00 1.65 -16.28
CA ALA A 137 4.00 1.78 -17.73
C ALA A 137 4.87 0.71 -18.43
N GLY A 138 5.60 -0.13 -17.67
CA GLY A 138 6.43 -1.21 -18.20
C GLY A 138 7.86 -0.81 -18.53
N ASP A 139 8.34 0.34 -18.07
CA ASP A 139 9.74 0.76 -18.25
C ASP A 139 10.68 -0.21 -17.52
N THR A 140 11.52 -0.88 -18.27
CA THR A 140 12.47 -1.86 -17.76
C THR A 140 13.62 -1.23 -16.96
N ALA A 141 13.97 0.03 -17.23
CA ALA A 141 15.05 0.74 -16.53
C ALA A 141 14.60 1.19 -15.13
N ALA A 142 13.34 1.62 -15.00
CA ALA A 142 12.75 1.98 -13.70
C ALA A 142 12.42 0.74 -12.84
N ASN A 143 12.24 -0.42 -13.46
CA ASN A 143 11.84 -1.67 -12.81
C ASN A 143 13.04 -2.39 -12.20
N VAL A 144 13.48 -1.93 -11.04
CA VAL A 144 14.69 -2.39 -10.34
C VAL A 144 14.53 -3.84 -9.86
N SER A 145 15.62 -4.63 -9.99
CA SER A 145 15.69 -5.97 -9.41
C SER A 145 15.84 -5.91 -7.91
N LEU A 146 15.07 -6.77 -7.22
CA LEU A 146 15.04 -6.85 -5.77
C LEU A 146 16.18 -7.73 -5.22
N GLN A 147 16.57 -7.44 -3.99
CA GLN A 147 17.55 -8.20 -3.22
C GLN A 147 16.94 -8.67 -1.89
N PRO A 148 17.53 -9.67 -1.22
CA PRO A 148 17.06 -10.11 0.08
C PRO A 148 16.96 -8.94 1.07
N PHE A 149 15.86 -8.91 1.82
CA PHE A 149 15.51 -7.88 2.82
C PHE A 149 15.20 -6.49 2.26
N ASP A 150 15.08 -6.30 0.96
CA ASP A 150 14.60 -5.05 0.39
C ASP A 150 13.20 -4.73 0.96
N LEU A 151 13.01 -3.45 1.34
CA LEU A 151 11.73 -2.89 1.75
C LEU A 151 11.25 -1.88 0.73
N PHE A 152 10.19 -2.20 0.02
CA PHE A 152 9.55 -1.31 -0.93
C PHE A 152 8.36 -0.61 -0.28
N ASN A 153 8.35 0.71 -0.26
CA ASN A 153 7.33 1.53 0.39
C ASN A 153 6.60 2.42 -0.62
N VAL A 154 5.30 2.23 -0.73
CA VAL A 154 4.41 3.05 -1.57
C VAL A 154 3.79 4.13 -0.72
N LYS A 155 4.04 5.40 -1.08
CA LYS A 155 3.54 6.57 -0.36
C LYS A 155 2.02 6.72 -0.53
N GLU A 156 1.41 7.44 0.39
CA GLU A 156 0.01 7.86 0.28
C GLU A 156 -0.11 9.19 -0.46
N ILE A 157 -1.20 9.38 -1.20
CA ILE A 157 -1.56 10.70 -1.73
C ILE A 157 -1.72 11.65 -0.55
N PRO A 158 -0.99 12.78 -0.51
CA PRO A 158 -1.11 13.73 0.59
C PRO A 158 -2.57 14.15 0.82
N SER A 159 -2.98 14.14 2.07
CA SER A 159 -4.33 14.53 2.48
C SER A 159 -5.49 13.67 1.92
N TRP A 160 -5.22 12.45 1.44
CA TRP A 160 -6.27 11.54 0.95
C TRP A 160 -7.40 11.31 1.96
N ALA A 161 -7.06 11.19 3.24
CA ALA A 161 -8.03 10.95 4.31
C ALA A 161 -8.66 12.23 4.88
N GLN A 162 -8.17 13.40 4.48
CA GLN A 162 -8.74 14.68 4.96
C GLN A 162 -10.04 14.97 4.23
N LYS A 163 -11.13 14.79 4.92
CA LYS A 163 -12.43 15.26 4.47
C LYS A 163 -12.56 16.74 4.82
N GLU A 164 -12.34 17.61 3.83
CA GLU A 164 -12.68 19.02 3.98
C GLU A 164 -14.19 19.13 3.75
N GLU A 165 -14.98 19.16 4.83
CA GLU A 165 -16.43 19.24 4.77
C GLU A 165 -16.96 20.20 5.85
N VAL A 166 -18.14 20.79 5.58
CA VAL A 166 -18.90 21.59 6.53
C VAL A 166 -20.29 21.01 6.68
N VAL A 167 -20.83 21.11 7.88
CA VAL A 167 -22.21 20.74 8.17
C VAL A 167 -23.06 22.01 8.22
N LEU A 168 -24.11 22.05 7.41
CA LEU A 168 -25.13 23.10 7.45
C LEU A 168 -26.37 22.56 8.15
N GLU A 169 -26.77 23.25 9.21
CA GLU A 169 -27.93 22.91 10.02
C GLU A 169 -28.85 24.12 10.18
N GLY A 170 -30.08 23.88 10.62
CA GLY A 170 -31.06 24.92 10.86
C GLY A 170 -31.80 25.38 9.59
N GLU A 171 -32.10 26.68 9.50
CA GLU A 171 -32.96 27.26 8.48
C GLU A 171 -32.26 27.45 7.12
N VAL A 172 -31.77 26.36 6.55
CA VAL A 172 -31.27 26.23 5.17
C VAL A 172 -32.17 25.30 4.38
N LYS A 173 -32.34 25.56 3.08
CA LYS A 173 -33.28 24.79 2.25
C LYS A 173 -32.89 23.32 2.16
N PHE A 174 -31.61 23.02 2.07
CA PHE A 174 -31.08 21.65 2.05
C PHE A 174 -30.01 21.50 3.14
N PRO A 175 -30.39 21.22 4.41
CA PRO A 175 -29.41 20.96 5.47
C PRO A 175 -28.66 19.67 5.20
N GLY A 176 -27.39 19.58 5.65
CA GLY A 176 -26.55 18.39 5.50
C GLY A 176 -25.07 18.69 5.45
N THR A 177 -24.27 17.66 5.15
CA THR A 177 -22.82 17.75 5.03
C THR A 177 -22.42 18.05 3.60
N TYR A 178 -21.61 19.08 3.43
CA TYR A 178 -21.13 19.55 2.14
C TYR A 178 -19.61 19.47 2.07
N PRO A 179 -19.05 18.72 1.15
CA PRO A 179 -17.61 18.78 0.89
C PRO A 179 -17.25 20.17 0.37
N ILE A 180 -16.12 20.69 0.83
CA ILE A 180 -15.62 21.99 0.45
C ILE A 180 -14.25 21.90 -0.22
N THR A 181 -13.93 22.87 -1.05
CA THR A 181 -12.60 23.05 -1.60
C THR A 181 -11.84 24.09 -0.78
N ARG A 182 -10.52 24.02 -0.79
CA ARG A 182 -9.68 24.96 -0.05
C ARG A 182 -9.95 26.40 -0.49
N GLY A 183 -10.31 27.25 0.47
CA GLY A 183 -10.66 28.66 0.23
C GLY A 183 -12.12 28.88 -0.20
N GLU A 184 -12.96 27.84 -0.20
CA GLU A 184 -14.39 28.00 -0.45
C GLU A 184 -15.05 28.85 0.63
N THR A 185 -16.01 29.69 0.25
CA THR A 185 -16.68 30.64 1.14
C THR A 185 -18.03 30.10 1.60
N LEU A 186 -18.50 30.59 2.78
CA LEU A 186 -19.84 30.29 3.28
C LEU A 186 -20.93 30.58 2.25
N ARG A 187 -20.82 31.70 1.50
CA ARG A 187 -21.75 32.06 0.44
C ARG A 187 -21.84 30.96 -0.63
N SER A 188 -20.69 30.39 -1.04
CA SER A 188 -20.65 29.32 -2.04
C SER A 188 -21.41 28.09 -1.53
N VAL A 189 -21.12 27.67 -0.31
CA VAL A 189 -21.75 26.50 0.28
C VAL A 189 -23.25 26.71 0.48
N LEU A 190 -23.67 27.86 1.02
CA LEU A 190 -25.08 28.18 1.16
C LEU A 190 -25.81 28.24 -0.19
N SER A 191 -25.17 28.74 -1.24
CA SER A 191 -25.76 28.72 -2.58
C SER A 191 -25.99 27.30 -3.09
N ARG A 192 -25.03 26.35 -2.84
CA ARG A 192 -25.21 24.94 -3.16
C ARG A 192 -26.32 24.27 -2.32
N ALA A 193 -26.50 24.72 -1.11
CA ALA A 193 -27.58 24.30 -0.22
C ALA A 193 -28.95 24.98 -0.53
N GLY A 194 -29.08 25.67 -1.67
CA GLY A 194 -30.32 26.32 -2.10
C GLY A 194 -30.62 27.63 -1.37
N GLY A 195 -29.71 28.12 -0.51
CA GLY A 195 -29.91 29.29 0.31
C GLY A 195 -30.61 29.04 1.63
N ILE A 196 -30.90 30.10 2.34
CA ILE A 196 -31.66 30.06 3.61
C ILE A 196 -33.17 30.03 3.35
N THR A 197 -33.95 29.61 4.35
CA THR A 197 -35.42 29.66 4.32
C THR A 197 -35.94 31.04 4.69
N ASP A 198 -37.24 31.27 4.47
CA ASP A 198 -37.87 32.53 4.82
C ASP A 198 -38.02 32.75 6.36
N LEU A 199 -37.79 31.70 7.14
CA LEU A 199 -37.80 31.74 8.60
C LEU A 199 -36.40 31.95 9.20
N ALA A 200 -35.38 32.01 8.37
CA ALA A 200 -34.00 32.15 8.84
C ALA A 200 -33.78 33.54 9.50
N PHE A 201 -33.00 33.53 10.59
CA PHE A 201 -32.50 34.72 11.26
C PHE A 201 -30.97 34.82 11.02
N PRO A 202 -30.55 35.48 9.92
CA PRO A 202 -29.15 35.49 9.51
C PRO A 202 -28.17 36.08 10.54
N GLU A 203 -28.59 37.06 11.31
CA GLU A 203 -27.78 37.71 12.35
C GLU A 203 -27.54 36.79 13.55
N GLY A 204 -28.35 35.75 13.73
CA GLY A 204 -28.24 34.75 14.78
C GLY A 204 -27.45 33.51 14.36
N ALA A 205 -26.77 33.52 13.21
CA ALA A 205 -26.00 32.39 12.75
C ALA A 205 -24.81 32.09 13.68
N ALA A 206 -24.73 30.86 14.17
CA ALA A 206 -23.60 30.35 14.95
C ALA A 206 -22.59 29.63 14.05
N PHE A 207 -21.31 29.89 14.27
CA PHE A 207 -20.22 29.27 13.55
C PHE A 207 -19.31 28.51 14.54
N THR A 208 -19.27 27.20 14.43
CA THR A 208 -18.43 26.34 15.28
C THR A 208 -17.38 25.62 14.45
N ARG A 209 -16.15 25.51 14.97
CA ARG A 209 -15.08 24.69 14.42
C ARG A 209 -14.72 23.60 15.39
N GLU A 210 -14.77 22.37 14.94
CA GLU A 210 -14.56 21.18 15.79
C GLU A 210 -13.13 21.09 16.31
N ASP A 211 -12.16 21.42 15.47
CA ASP A 211 -10.73 21.48 15.84
C ASP A 211 -10.42 22.51 16.93
N LEU A 212 -11.14 23.64 16.96
CA LEU A 212 -11.03 24.64 18.02
C LEU A 212 -11.72 24.20 19.30
N ARG A 213 -12.79 23.42 19.18
CA ARG A 213 -13.53 22.89 20.32
C ARG A 213 -12.72 21.80 21.04
N GLU A 214 -12.10 20.90 20.32
CA GLU A 214 -11.22 19.86 20.89
C GLU A 214 -10.01 20.47 21.61
N ARG A 215 -9.33 21.45 21.00
CA ARG A 215 -8.21 22.18 21.63
C ARG A 215 -8.61 23.02 22.84
N ALA A 216 -9.85 23.43 22.95
CA ALA A 216 -10.36 24.15 24.11
C ALA A 216 -10.77 23.20 25.24
N GLN A 217 -11.10 21.95 24.95
CA GLN A 217 -11.46 20.93 25.94
C GLN A 217 -10.24 20.23 26.56
N GLU A 218 -9.14 20.01 25.81
CA GLU A 218 -7.91 19.38 26.34
C GLU A 218 -7.39 20.03 27.64
N PRO A 219 -7.31 21.37 27.80
CA PRO A 219 -6.85 21.98 29.04
C PRO A 219 -7.82 21.82 30.20
N LEU A 220 -9.12 21.66 29.94
CA LEU A 220 -10.14 21.53 30.98
C LEU A 220 -10.16 20.12 31.57
N ASP A 221 -9.91 19.10 30.77
CA ASP A 221 -9.82 17.72 31.22
C ASP A 221 -8.54 17.45 32.05
N VAL A 222 -7.45 18.18 31.75
CA VAL A 222 -6.19 18.11 32.53
C VAL A 222 -6.33 18.81 33.88
N LEU A 223 -7.23 19.79 34.04
CA LEU A 223 -7.47 20.49 35.31
C LEU A 223 -8.51 19.78 36.19
N ALA A 224 -9.23 18.80 35.64
CA ALA A 224 -10.26 18.04 36.36
C ALA A 224 -9.74 16.70 36.95
N THR A 225 -8.45 16.38 36.77
CA THR A 225 -7.77 15.20 37.31
C THR A 225 -6.81 15.59 38.42
#